data_cad280b5148d399d6fff9b5c45490dd9
#
_entry.id   cad280b5148d399d6fff9b5c45490dd9
#
_cell.length_a   1.000
_cell.length_b   1.000
_cell.length_c   1.000
_cell.angle_alpha   90.00
_cell.angle_beta   90.00
_cell.angle_gamma   90.00
#
_symmetry.space_group_name_H-M   'P 1'
#
loop_
_entity.id
_entity.type
_entity.pdbx_description
1 polymer ?
#
loop_
_entity_poly.entity_id
_entity_poly.type
_entity_poly.pdbx_seq_one_letter_code
_entity_poly.pdbx_strand_id
1 'polypeptide(L)'
;AKVVVNDLGGAVDGSGSGSTPADEVVNEIISNGGEAVANYDSVATKDGGESIVQSAIDNFGTVDAVINNAGILRDKSFAKLSEEELSLVIDVHLKGTFFVSQPAFKVMKEKNYGRIVNVASPSGLFGNFGQSNYGAAKMGIVGLTNVLAIEGAKYNIKVNVIAPTAYTRMTEALLPDDVGKLFRPELVSPMVVYLASEACEPTHEIFGVAAGRFARIGIITHSGYVNTAATAEDVANNIEEIRNIENGTYPLNNEDELMIIQQAIQNNQ
;
A
#
# COMPACT_ATOMS: atom_id res chain seq x y z
N ALA A 1 -11.19 4.91 19.24
CA ALA A 1 -9.81 4.41 19.04
C ALA A 1 -8.84 5.28 19.83
N LYS A 2 -7.71 4.70 20.24
CA LYS A 2 -6.55 5.40 20.77
C LYS A 2 -5.51 5.45 19.66
N VAL A 3 -4.88 6.60 19.41
CA VAL A 3 -4.12 6.83 18.19
C VAL A 3 -2.69 7.30 18.49
N VAL A 4 -1.70 6.65 17.88
CA VAL A 4 -0.37 7.23 17.73
C VAL A 4 -0.34 7.94 16.38
N VAL A 5 -0.12 9.24 16.39
CA VAL A 5 0.07 10.04 15.18
C VAL A 5 1.55 10.19 14.93
N ASN A 6 2.06 9.51 13.91
CA ASN A 6 3.46 9.65 13.51
C ASN A 6 3.56 10.57 12.28
N ASP A 7 4.34 11.62 12.41
CA ASP A 7 4.75 12.50 11.31
C ASP A 7 6.14 13.07 11.60
N LEU A 8 7.07 12.91 10.67
CA LEU A 8 8.41 13.50 10.77
C LEU A 8 8.37 15.04 10.66
N GLY A 9 7.27 15.61 10.13
CA GLY A 9 7.10 17.05 9.94
C GLY A 9 7.87 17.63 8.78
N GLY A 10 8.28 16.78 7.83
CA GLY A 10 9.01 17.19 6.63
C GLY A 10 8.12 17.79 5.53
N ALA A 11 8.77 18.40 4.53
CA ALA A 11 8.13 18.83 3.31
C ALA A 11 7.74 17.62 2.41
N VAL A 12 6.95 17.88 1.35
CA VAL A 12 6.50 16.84 0.39
C VAL A 12 7.67 16.08 -0.24
N ASP A 13 8.80 16.72 -0.41
CA ASP A 13 10.03 16.12 -0.97
C ASP A 13 10.88 15.36 0.06
N GLY A 14 10.43 15.29 1.32
CA GLY A 14 11.13 14.63 2.42
C GLY A 14 12.21 15.47 3.08
N SER A 15 12.34 16.75 2.75
CA SER A 15 13.29 17.67 3.42
C SER A 15 12.70 18.22 4.70
N GLY A 16 13.59 18.47 5.69
CA GLY A 16 13.20 19.05 6.98
C GLY A 16 12.52 18.06 7.93
N SER A 17 12.23 18.56 9.14
CA SER A 17 11.50 17.85 10.17
C SER A 17 10.88 18.84 11.16
N GLY A 18 9.84 18.42 11.91
CA GLY A 18 9.21 19.25 12.94
C GLY A 18 8.07 18.52 13.62
N SER A 19 7.70 18.94 14.83
CA SER A 19 6.62 18.30 15.60
C SER A 19 5.23 18.78 15.22
N THR A 20 5.11 19.96 14.65
CA THR A 20 3.85 20.66 14.43
C THR A 20 2.76 19.85 13.75
N PRO A 21 2.99 19.14 12.61
CA PRO A 21 1.91 18.40 11.96
C PRO A 21 1.32 17.27 12.82
N ALA A 22 2.16 16.51 13.52
CA ALA A 22 1.68 15.47 14.43
C ALA A 22 0.91 16.07 15.61
N ASP A 23 1.44 17.15 16.22
CA ASP A 23 0.81 17.83 17.35
C ASP A 23 -0.54 18.42 17.00
N GLU A 24 -0.69 19.02 15.82
CA GLU A 24 -1.97 19.57 15.34
C GLU A 24 -3.05 18.48 15.26
N VAL A 25 -2.72 17.32 14.66
CA VAL A 25 -3.66 16.19 14.55
C VAL A 25 -3.98 15.59 15.92
N VAL A 26 -2.98 15.46 16.81
CA VAL A 26 -3.20 14.99 18.19
C VAL A 26 -4.15 15.93 18.93
N ASN A 27 -3.92 17.24 18.85
CA ASN A 27 -4.78 18.24 19.49
C ASN A 27 -6.21 18.22 18.93
N GLU A 28 -6.38 18.02 17.62
CA GLU A 28 -7.69 17.85 17.01
C GLU A 28 -8.41 16.61 17.55
N ILE A 29 -7.74 15.45 17.61
CA ILE A 29 -8.31 14.23 18.17
C ILE A 29 -8.74 14.42 19.62
N ILE A 30 -7.89 15.03 20.45
CA ILE A 30 -8.17 15.27 21.87
C ILE A 30 -9.33 16.26 22.02
N SER A 31 -9.38 17.33 21.23
CA SER A 31 -10.47 18.32 21.29
C SER A 31 -11.82 17.73 20.89
N ASN A 32 -11.82 16.68 20.07
CA ASN A 32 -13.00 15.91 19.69
C ASN A 32 -13.32 14.76 20.68
N GLY A 33 -12.65 14.70 21.85
CA GLY A 33 -12.90 13.72 22.90
C GLY A 33 -12.23 12.35 22.69
N GLY A 34 -11.27 12.24 21.75
CA GLY A 34 -10.46 11.05 21.54
C GLY A 34 -9.19 11.02 22.39
N GLU A 35 -8.43 9.94 22.29
CA GLU A 35 -7.12 9.77 22.91
C GLU A 35 -6.04 9.65 21.83
N ALA A 36 -5.00 10.49 21.88
CA ALA A 36 -3.90 10.44 20.93
C ALA A 36 -2.57 10.89 21.56
N VAL A 37 -1.47 10.35 21.01
CA VAL A 37 -0.10 10.78 21.30
C VAL A 37 0.67 10.98 20.00
N ALA A 38 1.60 11.92 19.99
CA ALA A 38 2.47 12.18 18.86
C ALA A 38 3.72 11.30 18.90
N ASN A 39 4.25 10.97 17.73
CA ASN A 39 5.57 10.39 17.52
C ASN A 39 6.20 11.08 16.30
N TYR A 40 7.50 11.36 16.36
CA TYR A 40 8.21 12.16 15.34
C TYR A 40 9.34 11.38 14.67
N ASP A 41 9.41 10.07 14.89
CA ASP A 41 10.47 9.23 14.34
C ASP A 41 10.28 8.98 12.83
N SER A 42 11.40 8.81 12.15
CA SER A 42 11.40 8.52 10.72
C SER A 42 11.03 7.06 10.45
N VAL A 43 10.04 6.82 9.62
CA VAL A 43 9.71 5.47 9.11
C VAL A 43 10.84 4.88 8.27
N ALA A 44 11.72 5.71 7.70
CA ALA A 44 12.80 5.27 6.81
C ALA A 44 13.93 4.50 7.53
N THR A 45 13.90 4.43 8.85
CA THR A 45 14.88 3.69 9.66
C THR A 45 14.20 2.58 10.45
N LYS A 46 14.94 1.49 10.68
CA LYS A 46 14.41 0.36 11.47
C LYS A 46 14.07 0.80 12.90
N ASP A 47 14.97 1.53 13.54
CA ASP A 47 14.80 2.01 14.92
C ASP A 47 13.57 2.94 15.02
N GLY A 48 13.35 3.79 14.01
CA GLY A 48 12.17 4.66 13.95
C GLY A 48 10.88 3.87 13.82
N GLY A 49 10.84 2.86 12.94
CA GLY A 49 9.68 1.97 12.81
C GLY A 49 9.36 1.21 14.10
N GLU A 50 10.38 0.70 14.80
CA GLU A 50 10.23 0.04 16.10
C GLU A 50 9.74 1.04 17.18
N SER A 51 10.27 2.26 17.21
CA SER A 51 9.88 3.31 18.17
C SER A 51 8.42 3.74 17.97
N ILE A 52 7.93 3.86 16.73
CA ILE A 52 6.54 4.18 16.43
C ILE A 52 5.59 3.14 17.03
N VAL A 53 5.89 1.86 16.85
CA VAL A 53 5.07 0.77 17.41
C VAL A 53 5.21 0.71 18.93
N GLN A 54 6.41 0.93 19.47
CA GLN A 54 6.65 0.96 20.91
C GLN A 54 5.85 2.09 21.57
N SER A 55 5.70 3.25 20.91
CA SER A 55 4.85 4.34 21.41
C SER A 55 3.39 3.91 21.62
N ALA A 56 2.86 3.04 20.77
CA ALA A 56 1.51 2.49 20.97
C ALA A 56 1.45 1.53 22.16
N ILE A 57 2.48 0.70 22.32
CA ILE A 57 2.56 -0.26 23.44
C ILE A 57 2.69 0.47 24.78
N ASP A 58 3.56 1.47 24.84
CA ASP A 58 3.84 2.22 26.08
C ASP A 58 2.63 3.04 26.54
N ASN A 59 1.92 3.66 25.62
CA ASN A 59 0.78 4.53 25.96
C ASN A 59 -0.56 3.78 26.05
N PHE A 60 -0.73 2.72 25.25
CA PHE A 60 -2.04 2.07 25.09
C PHE A 60 -2.01 0.55 25.33
N GLY A 61 -0.84 -0.01 25.62
CA GLY A 61 -0.65 -1.42 25.96
C GLY A 61 -0.63 -2.38 24.78
N THR A 62 -0.97 -1.94 23.58
CA THR A 62 -1.04 -2.80 22.37
C THR A 62 -1.06 -1.98 21.08
N VAL A 63 -0.95 -2.68 19.95
CA VAL A 63 -1.27 -2.16 18.63
C VAL A 63 -2.29 -3.09 17.96
N ASP A 64 -3.44 -2.55 17.56
CA ASP A 64 -4.54 -3.28 16.90
C ASP A 64 -4.59 -3.03 15.41
N ALA A 65 -4.25 -1.82 15.00
CA ALA A 65 -4.26 -1.40 13.60
C ALA A 65 -3.02 -0.57 13.26
N VAL A 66 -2.52 -0.76 12.04
CA VAL A 66 -1.47 0.07 11.43
C VAL A 66 -1.95 0.61 10.11
N ILE A 67 -1.79 1.92 9.90
CA ILE A 67 -2.02 2.58 8.62
C ILE A 67 -0.68 3.13 8.11
N ASN A 68 -0.09 2.48 7.12
CA ASN A 68 1.17 2.89 6.51
C ASN A 68 0.90 3.94 5.43
N ASN A 69 0.77 5.20 5.85
CA ASN A 69 0.45 6.33 4.98
C ASN A 69 1.65 7.26 4.69
N ALA A 70 2.69 7.23 5.51
CA ALA A 70 3.86 8.09 5.35
C ALA A 70 4.45 8.02 3.93
N GLY A 71 4.81 9.18 3.38
CA GLY A 71 5.30 9.21 2.00
C GLY A 71 5.81 10.57 1.55
N ILE A 72 6.63 10.53 0.50
CA ILE A 72 7.27 11.69 -0.14
C ILE A 72 7.22 11.54 -1.65
N LEU A 73 7.50 12.62 -2.39
CA LEU A 73 7.67 12.61 -3.84
C LEU A 73 9.04 13.18 -4.25
N ARG A 74 9.74 12.46 -5.12
CA ARG A 74 10.97 12.87 -5.80
C ARG A 74 10.87 12.49 -7.28
N ASP A 75 9.93 13.15 -7.97
CA ASP A 75 9.57 12.84 -9.34
C ASP A 75 10.64 13.31 -10.32
N LYS A 76 11.14 12.39 -11.13
CA LYS A 76 12.09 12.64 -12.24
C LYS A 76 11.84 11.66 -13.38
N SER A 77 12.04 12.10 -14.61
CA SER A 77 12.07 11.16 -15.73
C SER A 77 13.17 10.12 -15.51
N PHE A 78 12.92 8.86 -15.85
CA PHE A 78 13.80 7.71 -15.54
C PHE A 78 15.27 7.97 -15.90
N ALA A 79 15.53 8.58 -17.08
CA ALA A 79 16.89 8.86 -17.52
C ALA A 79 17.63 9.95 -16.69
N LYS A 80 16.90 10.68 -15.83
CA LYS A 80 17.47 11.78 -15.01
C LYS A 80 17.38 11.49 -13.52
N LEU A 81 16.81 10.36 -13.14
CA LEU A 81 16.66 9.96 -11.76
C LEU A 81 18.03 9.71 -11.13
N SER A 82 18.31 10.35 -10.00
CA SER A 82 19.53 10.10 -9.22
C SER A 82 19.37 8.92 -8.24
N GLU A 83 20.49 8.37 -7.81
CA GLU A 83 20.52 7.33 -6.77
C GLU A 83 19.90 7.81 -5.45
N GLU A 84 20.15 9.06 -5.08
CA GLU A 84 19.58 9.67 -3.87
C GLU A 84 18.06 9.76 -3.94
N GLU A 85 17.50 10.25 -5.06
CA GLU A 85 16.05 10.33 -5.28
C GLU A 85 15.38 8.95 -5.31
N LEU A 86 16.06 7.95 -5.86
CA LEU A 86 15.59 6.56 -5.82
C LEU A 86 15.60 6.03 -4.39
N SER A 87 16.75 6.11 -3.71
CA SER A 87 16.95 5.50 -2.39
C SER A 87 16.01 6.09 -1.36
N LEU A 88 15.89 7.42 -1.30
CA LEU A 88 15.03 8.08 -0.32
C LEU A 88 13.54 7.68 -0.48
N VAL A 89 13.05 7.60 -1.71
CA VAL A 89 11.65 7.20 -1.97
C VAL A 89 11.43 5.73 -1.58
N ILE A 90 12.37 4.84 -1.91
CA ILE A 90 12.30 3.42 -1.50
C ILE A 90 12.37 3.29 0.03
N ASP A 91 13.27 4.04 0.68
CA ASP A 91 13.45 3.98 2.13
C ASP A 91 12.20 4.41 2.88
N VAL A 92 11.59 5.52 2.49
CA VAL A 92 10.36 6.01 3.15
C VAL A 92 9.16 5.12 2.86
N HIS A 93 8.88 4.85 1.59
CA HIS A 93 7.65 4.15 1.23
C HIS A 93 7.71 2.64 1.47
N LEU A 94 8.71 1.98 0.90
CA LEU A 94 8.76 0.51 0.93
C LEU A 94 9.39 0.00 2.22
N LYS A 95 10.62 0.41 2.52
CA LYS A 95 11.28 -0.03 3.75
C LYS A 95 10.54 0.49 5.00
N GLY A 96 10.01 1.73 4.97
CA GLY A 96 9.21 2.28 6.06
C GLY A 96 7.98 1.42 6.36
N THR A 97 7.27 0.97 5.32
CA THR A 97 6.16 0.03 5.50
C THR A 97 6.61 -1.28 6.16
N PHE A 98 7.77 -1.83 5.78
CA PHE A 98 8.36 -3.01 6.46
C PHE A 98 8.70 -2.72 7.91
N PHE A 99 9.40 -1.62 8.19
CA PHE A 99 9.93 -1.30 9.51
C PHE A 99 8.84 -1.04 10.55
N VAL A 100 7.72 -0.47 10.14
CA VAL A 100 6.55 -0.27 11.01
C VAL A 100 5.71 -1.56 11.10
N SER A 101 5.46 -2.23 9.97
CA SER A 101 4.58 -3.40 9.97
C SER A 101 5.19 -4.59 10.72
N GLN A 102 6.49 -4.82 10.64
CA GLN A 102 7.12 -6.01 11.23
C GLN A 102 7.00 -6.08 12.77
N PRO A 103 7.33 -5.04 13.55
CA PRO A 103 7.12 -5.06 14.99
C PRO A 103 5.64 -5.12 15.36
N ALA A 104 4.76 -4.40 14.65
CA ALA A 104 3.32 -4.44 14.87
C ALA A 104 2.75 -5.84 14.62
N PHE A 105 3.16 -6.49 13.53
CA PHE A 105 2.71 -7.84 13.17
C PHE A 105 3.05 -8.87 14.25
N LYS A 106 4.19 -8.75 14.93
CA LYS A 106 4.56 -9.62 16.06
C LYS A 106 3.55 -9.49 17.21
N VAL A 107 3.21 -8.27 17.60
CA VAL A 107 2.20 -8.00 18.64
C VAL A 107 0.82 -8.51 18.22
N MET A 108 0.40 -8.22 16.98
CA MET A 108 -0.87 -8.69 16.42
C MET A 108 -0.96 -10.22 16.39
N LYS A 109 0.15 -10.90 16.07
CA LYS A 109 0.24 -12.36 16.05
C LYS A 109 0.04 -12.97 17.43
N GLU A 110 0.66 -12.42 18.49
CA GLU A 110 0.55 -12.91 19.87
C GLU A 110 -0.89 -12.84 20.39
N LYS A 111 -1.63 -11.79 20.01
CA LYS A 111 -3.02 -11.61 20.44
C LYS A 111 -4.08 -12.16 19.47
N ASN A 112 -3.66 -12.74 18.33
CA ASN A 112 -4.55 -13.25 17.28
C ASN A 112 -5.56 -12.20 16.77
N TYR A 113 -5.10 -10.97 16.60
CA TYR A 113 -5.90 -9.88 16.03
C TYR A 113 -4.98 -8.79 15.45
N GLY A 114 -5.29 -8.34 14.25
CA GLY A 114 -4.62 -7.20 13.64
C GLY A 114 -5.29 -6.70 12.37
N ARG A 115 -5.06 -5.42 12.07
CA ARG A 115 -5.48 -4.76 10.83
C ARG A 115 -4.32 -3.95 10.28
N ILE A 116 -3.94 -4.21 9.05
CA ILE A 116 -2.89 -3.43 8.39
C ILE A 116 -3.47 -2.85 7.10
N VAL A 117 -3.45 -1.53 7.00
CA VAL A 117 -3.89 -0.78 5.82
C VAL A 117 -2.66 -0.13 5.19
N ASN A 118 -2.24 -0.65 4.07
CA ASN A 118 -1.12 -0.10 3.31
C ASN A 118 -1.61 0.89 2.26
N VAL A 119 -0.84 1.93 2.01
CA VAL A 119 -1.18 2.93 1.00
C VAL A 119 -0.28 2.78 -0.23
N ALA A 120 -0.82 2.20 -1.30
CA ALA A 120 -0.23 2.17 -2.62
C ALA A 120 -0.57 3.45 -3.41
N SER A 121 -0.70 3.35 -4.71
CA SER A 121 -1.08 4.46 -5.60
C SER A 121 -1.50 3.90 -6.97
N PRO A 122 -2.39 4.57 -7.70
CA PRO A 122 -2.59 4.32 -9.13
C PRO A 122 -1.29 4.34 -9.93
N SER A 123 -0.32 5.19 -9.56
CA SER A 123 1.00 5.24 -10.20
C SER A 123 1.80 3.96 -10.05
N GLY A 124 1.64 3.23 -8.93
CA GLY A 124 2.26 1.91 -8.75
C GLY A 124 1.57 0.81 -9.55
N LEU A 125 0.25 0.91 -9.70
CA LEU A 125 -0.56 -0.12 -10.36
C LEU A 125 -0.58 0.03 -11.89
N PHE A 126 -0.62 1.28 -12.38
CA PHE A 126 -0.86 1.58 -13.79
C PHE A 126 0.27 2.38 -14.45
N GLY A 127 1.22 2.85 -13.64
CA GLY A 127 2.31 3.70 -14.09
C GLY A 127 1.94 5.18 -14.18
N ASN A 128 2.95 6.04 -13.99
CA ASN A 128 2.86 7.47 -14.24
C ASN A 128 4.22 8.00 -14.68
N PHE A 129 4.25 8.92 -15.66
CA PHE A 129 5.49 9.48 -16.15
C PHE A 129 6.26 10.20 -15.05
N GLY A 130 7.57 9.94 -14.96
CA GLY A 130 8.45 10.60 -13.99
C GLY A 130 8.43 9.98 -12.58
N GLN A 131 7.70 8.89 -12.36
CA GLN A 131 7.51 8.27 -11.05
C GLN A 131 8.04 6.82 -10.98
N SER A 132 9.15 6.52 -11.61
CA SER A 132 9.69 5.17 -11.63
C SER A 132 10.12 4.66 -10.24
N ASN A 133 10.72 5.52 -9.40
CA ASN A 133 11.04 5.24 -7.99
C ASN A 133 9.76 5.04 -7.15
N TYR A 134 8.83 5.97 -7.24
CA TYR A 134 7.57 5.95 -6.51
C TYR A 134 6.67 4.79 -6.95
N GLY A 135 6.50 4.58 -8.26
CA GLY A 135 5.74 3.46 -8.81
C GLY A 135 6.27 2.10 -8.36
N ALA A 136 7.60 1.92 -8.41
CA ALA A 136 8.25 0.70 -7.92
C ALA A 136 8.00 0.48 -6.42
N ALA A 137 8.16 1.52 -5.58
CA ALA A 137 7.87 1.42 -4.15
C ALA A 137 6.42 1.05 -3.88
N LYS A 138 5.47 1.71 -4.54
CA LYS A 138 4.04 1.49 -4.33
C LYS A 138 3.56 0.12 -4.82
N MET A 139 4.12 -0.41 -5.91
CA MET A 139 3.87 -1.80 -6.33
C MET A 139 4.55 -2.81 -5.41
N GLY A 140 5.74 -2.50 -4.87
CA GLY A 140 6.40 -3.30 -3.84
C GLY A 140 5.56 -3.44 -2.56
N ILE A 141 4.83 -2.39 -2.17
CA ILE A 141 3.87 -2.42 -1.05
C ILE A 141 2.70 -3.39 -1.33
N VAL A 142 2.23 -3.49 -2.58
CA VAL A 142 1.21 -4.48 -2.96
C VAL A 142 1.76 -5.90 -2.76
N GLY A 143 2.97 -6.18 -3.24
CA GLY A 143 3.62 -7.48 -3.04
C GLY A 143 3.80 -7.83 -1.56
N LEU A 144 4.25 -6.87 -0.74
CA LEU A 144 4.33 -7.04 0.71
C LEU A 144 2.97 -7.37 1.33
N THR A 145 1.92 -6.65 0.93
CA THR A 145 0.55 -6.87 1.43
C THR A 145 0.07 -8.29 1.12
N ASN A 146 0.31 -8.79 -0.09
CA ASN A 146 -0.06 -10.13 -0.49
C ASN A 146 0.56 -11.19 0.45
N VAL A 147 1.85 -11.07 0.73
CA VAL A 147 2.55 -12.00 1.64
C VAL A 147 2.04 -11.89 3.07
N LEU A 148 1.93 -10.66 3.61
CA LEU A 148 1.46 -10.46 4.99
C LEU A 148 0.01 -10.92 5.20
N ALA A 149 -0.85 -10.82 4.19
CA ALA A 149 -2.22 -11.33 4.25
C ALA A 149 -2.25 -12.86 4.39
N ILE A 150 -1.41 -13.56 3.62
CA ILE A 150 -1.28 -15.03 3.70
C ILE A 150 -0.71 -15.45 5.06
N GLU A 151 0.39 -14.83 5.51
CA GLU A 151 1.02 -15.14 6.80
C GLU A 151 0.12 -14.80 7.99
N GLY A 152 -0.69 -13.75 7.88
CA GLY A 152 -1.59 -13.25 8.90
C GLY A 152 -2.90 -14.02 9.05
N ALA A 153 -3.30 -14.78 8.03
CA ALA A 153 -4.62 -15.41 7.94
C ALA A 153 -5.00 -16.24 9.18
N LYS A 154 -4.09 -17.10 9.64
CA LYS A 154 -4.32 -17.96 10.81
C LYS A 154 -4.35 -17.22 12.16
N TYR A 155 -3.95 -15.94 12.19
CA TYR A 155 -3.91 -15.11 13.38
C TYR A 155 -4.96 -14.00 13.37
N ASN A 156 -5.96 -14.08 12.48
CA ASN A 156 -6.95 -13.03 12.30
C ASN A 156 -6.33 -11.64 12.04
N ILE A 157 -5.17 -11.60 11.37
CA ILE A 157 -4.54 -10.39 10.90
C ILE A 157 -4.97 -10.18 9.45
N LYS A 158 -5.70 -9.10 9.20
CA LYS A 158 -6.16 -8.73 7.86
C LYS A 158 -5.30 -7.60 7.30
N VAL A 159 -4.83 -7.77 6.08
CA VAL A 159 -3.91 -6.83 5.43
C VAL A 159 -4.45 -6.46 4.06
N ASN A 160 -4.69 -5.17 3.85
CA ASN A 160 -5.26 -4.65 2.62
C ASN A 160 -4.49 -3.43 2.12
N VAL A 161 -4.69 -3.10 0.86
CA VAL A 161 -4.10 -1.93 0.21
C VAL A 161 -5.19 -0.97 -0.25
N ILE A 162 -5.00 0.31 -0.03
CA ILE A 162 -5.72 1.35 -0.76
C ILE A 162 -4.80 1.99 -1.80
N ALA A 163 -5.35 2.34 -2.95
CA ALA A 163 -4.72 3.15 -4.00
C ALA A 163 -5.54 4.43 -4.15
N PRO A 164 -5.28 5.45 -3.30
CA PRO A 164 -6.09 6.65 -3.25
C PRO A 164 -5.70 7.65 -4.35
N THR A 165 -6.68 8.45 -4.77
CA THR A 165 -6.46 9.71 -5.47
C THR A 165 -7.19 10.80 -4.69
N ALA A 166 -6.45 11.77 -4.16
CA ALA A 166 -6.97 12.89 -3.40
C ALA A 166 -6.23 14.18 -3.77
N TYR A 167 -6.91 15.31 -3.67
CA TYR A 167 -6.32 16.63 -3.87
C TYR A 167 -5.66 17.08 -2.57
N THR A 168 -4.35 17.08 -2.56
CA THR A 168 -3.50 17.39 -1.41
C THR A 168 -2.29 18.19 -1.86
N ARG A 169 -1.46 18.65 -0.94
CA ARG A 169 -0.16 19.27 -1.25
C ARG A 169 0.71 18.44 -2.22
N MET A 170 0.54 17.11 -2.24
CA MET A 170 1.29 16.22 -3.14
C MET A 170 0.74 16.20 -4.56
N THR A 171 -0.52 16.57 -4.78
CA THR A 171 -1.23 16.40 -6.05
C THR A 171 -1.80 17.70 -6.63
N GLU A 172 -1.76 18.81 -5.90
CA GLU A 172 -2.29 20.09 -6.32
C GLU A 172 -1.67 20.60 -7.62
N ALA A 173 -0.39 20.31 -7.87
CA ALA A 173 0.29 20.68 -9.12
C ALA A 173 -0.12 19.78 -10.32
N LEU A 174 -0.83 18.68 -10.09
CA LEU A 174 -1.18 17.69 -11.10
C LEU A 174 -2.64 17.80 -11.58
N LEU A 175 -3.49 18.44 -10.80
CA LEU A 175 -4.94 18.53 -11.07
C LEU A 175 -5.37 19.99 -11.14
N PRO A 176 -6.18 20.40 -12.12
CA PRO A 176 -6.84 21.71 -12.11
C PRO A 176 -7.73 21.85 -10.86
N ASP A 177 -7.81 23.06 -10.31
CA ASP A 177 -8.52 23.34 -9.04
C ASP A 177 -9.99 22.93 -9.04
N ASP A 178 -10.70 23.08 -10.14
CA ASP A 178 -12.10 22.69 -10.28
C ASP A 178 -12.28 21.18 -10.22
N VAL A 179 -11.36 20.43 -10.84
CA VAL A 179 -11.32 18.96 -10.75
C VAL A 179 -10.84 18.54 -9.36
N GLY A 180 -9.82 19.19 -8.82
CA GLY A 180 -9.25 18.90 -7.49
C GLY A 180 -10.31 18.92 -6.37
N LYS A 181 -11.25 19.86 -6.42
CA LYS A 181 -12.35 19.98 -5.44
C LYS A 181 -13.25 18.74 -5.35
N LEU A 182 -13.30 17.90 -6.37
CA LEU A 182 -14.03 16.63 -6.35
C LEU A 182 -13.28 15.53 -5.59
N PHE A 183 -11.95 15.65 -5.50
CA PHE A 183 -11.07 14.63 -4.90
C PHE A 183 -10.65 14.99 -3.47
N ARG A 184 -11.62 15.38 -2.64
CA ARG A 184 -11.36 15.75 -1.25
C ARG A 184 -10.77 14.59 -0.46
N PRO A 185 -9.70 14.80 0.35
CA PRO A 185 -9.06 13.76 1.17
C PRO A 185 -10.02 13.03 2.10
N GLU A 186 -11.03 13.74 2.63
CA GLU A 186 -12.04 13.18 3.54
C GLU A 186 -12.84 12.04 2.90
N LEU A 187 -12.91 11.99 1.56
CA LEU A 187 -13.59 10.92 0.83
C LEU A 187 -12.76 9.63 0.74
N VAL A 188 -11.51 9.65 1.17
CA VAL A 188 -10.64 8.45 1.30
C VAL A 188 -10.80 7.80 2.68
N SER A 189 -10.91 8.60 3.72
CA SER A 189 -10.92 8.16 5.12
C SER A 189 -11.94 7.06 5.45
N PRO A 190 -13.18 7.04 4.92
CA PRO A 190 -14.15 5.99 5.23
C PRO A 190 -13.66 4.57 4.92
N MET A 191 -12.93 4.38 3.81
CA MET A 191 -12.35 3.06 3.47
C MET A 191 -11.24 2.69 4.45
N VAL A 192 -10.37 3.63 4.82
CA VAL A 192 -9.29 3.39 5.79
C VAL A 192 -9.87 2.97 7.14
N VAL A 193 -10.87 3.70 7.63
CA VAL A 193 -11.54 3.40 8.91
C VAL A 193 -12.20 2.02 8.88
N TYR A 194 -12.90 1.68 7.79
CA TYR A 194 -13.50 0.35 7.64
C TYR A 194 -12.45 -0.75 7.65
N LEU A 195 -11.38 -0.62 6.87
CA LEU A 195 -10.32 -1.63 6.78
C LEU A 195 -9.52 -1.77 8.09
N ALA A 196 -9.44 -0.71 8.90
CA ALA A 196 -8.79 -0.72 10.22
C ALA A 196 -9.71 -1.18 11.35
N SER A 197 -11.01 -1.36 11.09
CA SER A 197 -12.00 -1.71 12.10
C SER A 197 -12.13 -3.22 12.34
N GLU A 198 -12.80 -3.60 13.42
CA GLU A 198 -13.16 -4.98 13.72
C GLU A 198 -14.11 -5.57 12.65
N ALA A 199 -14.97 -4.73 12.07
CA ALA A 199 -15.91 -5.11 11.01
C ALA A 199 -15.25 -5.38 9.65
N CYS A 200 -13.95 -5.19 9.53
CA CYS A 200 -13.21 -5.48 8.29
C CYS A 200 -13.29 -6.97 7.95
N GLU A 201 -13.94 -7.32 6.88
CA GLU A 201 -14.00 -8.68 6.34
C GLU A 201 -12.90 -8.97 5.31
N PRO A 202 -12.61 -8.07 4.34
CA PRO A 202 -11.63 -8.33 3.30
C PRO A 202 -10.21 -8.45 3.85
N THR A 203 -9.41 -9.26 3.17
CA THR A 203 -7.94 -9.33 3.31
C THR A 203 -7.34 -9.64 1.95
N HIS A 204 -6.10 -9.24 1.70
CA HIS A 204 -5.41 -9.48 0.44
C HIS A 204 -6.06 -8.73 -0.75
N GLU A 205 -6.72 -7.61 -0.49
CA GLU A 205 -7.41 -6.87 -1.54
C GLU A 205 -6.81 -5.47 -1.73
N ILE A 206 -6.92 -4.98 -2.98
CA ILE A 206 -6.52 -3.64 -3.38
C ILE A 206 -7.77 -2.83 -3.68
N PHE A 207 -7.91 -1.66 -3.05
CA PHE A 207 -9.05 -0.78 -3.27
C PHE A 207 -8.64 0.55 -3.88
N GLY A 208 -9.12 0.85 -5.07
CA GLY A 208 -9.07 2.19 -5.66
C GLY A 208 -10.10 3.10 -4.99
N VAL A 209 -9.63 4.21 -4.41
CA VAL A 209 -10.45 5.12 -3.60
C VAL A 209 -10.26 6.56 -4.08
N ALA A 210 -11.32 7.17 -4.60
CA ALA A 210 -11.24 8.53 -5.12
C ALA A 210 -12.64 9.17 -5.26
N ALA A 211 -12.80 10.41 -4.87
CA ALA A 211 -14.01 11.20 -5.08
C ALA A 211 -15.32 10.48 -4.66
N GLY A 212 -15.27 9.71 -3.56
CA GLY A 212 -16.40 8.91 -3.09
C GLY A 212 -16.64 7.60 -3.85
N ARG A 213 -15.79 7.27 -4.84
CA ARG A 213 -15.79 5.96 -5.50
C ARG A 213 -14.90 4.99 -4.73
N PHE A 214 -15.41 3.80 -4.45
CA PHE A 214 -14.71 2.67 -3.86
C PHE A 214 -14.80 1.48 -4.80
N ALA A 215 -13.67 0.93 -5.24
CA ALA A 215 -13.68 -0.20 -6.16
C ALA A 215 -12.50 -1.13 -5.88
N ARG A 216 -12.74 -2.43 -5.96
CA ARG A 216 -11.66 -3.42 -5.95
C ARG A 216 -10.85 -3.33 -7.24
N ILE A 217 -9.53 -3.46 -7.11
CA ILE A 217 -8.58 -3.63 -8.21
C ILE A 217 -7.99 -5.03 -8.08
N GLY A 218 -7.87 -5.75 -9.16
CA GLY A 218 -7.34 -7.10 -9.16
C GLY A 218 -6.22 -7.30 -10.17
N ILE A 219 -5.29 -8.19 -9.85
CA ILE A 219 -4.29 -8.72 -10.77
C ILE A 219 -4.85 -10.04 -11.28
N ILE A 220 -4.98 -10.19 -12.60
CA ILE A 220 -5.55 -11.37 -13.25
C ILE A 220 -4.51 -12.08 -14.10
N THR A 221 -4.67 -13.38 -14.25
CA THR A 221 -3.94 -14.22 -15.19
C THR A 221 -4.92 -15.03 -16.04
N HIS A 222 -4.46 -15.57 -17.15
CA HIS A 222 -5.23 -16.44 -18.05
C HIS A 222 -4.44 -17.71 -18.34
N SER A 223 -5.09 -18.77 -18.82
CA SER A 223 -4.43 -20.03 -19.20
C SER A 223 -3.37 -19.86 -20.30
N GLY A 224 -3.51 -18.84 -21.14
CA GLY A 224 -2.57 -18.51 -22.19
C GLY A 224 -2.43 -19.60 -23.26
N TYR A 225 -1.43 -19.45 -24.11
CA TYR A 225 -1.01 -20.41 -25.11
C TYR A 225 -0.10 -21.48 -24.50
N VAL A 226 -0.35 -22.74 -24.78
CA VAL A 226 0.42 -23.87 -24.24
C VAL A 226 1.07 -24.68 -25.38
N ASN A 227 2.39 -24.72 -25.42
CA ASN A 227 3.19 -25.58 -26.27
C ASN A 227 4.52 -25.91 -25.59
N THR A 228 4.72 -27.16 -25.19
CA THR A 228 5.90 -27.60 -24.43
C THR A 228 7.20 -27.62 -25.27
N ALA A 229 7.10 -27.44 -26.58
CA ALA A 229 8.22 -27.35 -27.52
C ALA A 229 8.25 -26.00 -28.27
N ALA A 230 7.64 -24.96 -27.69
CA ALA A 230 7.50 -23.65 -28.33
C ALA A 230 8.85 -23.01 -28.66
N THR A 231 8.95 -22.49 -29.87
CA THR A 231 10.04 -21.63 -30.35
C THR A 231 9.66 -20.12 -30.15
N ALA A 232 10.60 -19.22 -30.37
CA ALA A 232 10.32 -17.79 -30.39
C ALA A 232 9.32 -17.42 -31.50
N GLU A 233 9.39 -18.11 -32.63
CA GLU A 233 8.45 -17.95 -33.75
C GLU A 233 7.04 -18.39 -33.36
N ASP A 234 6.89 -19.48 -32.60
CA ASP A 234 5.58 -19.92 -32.09
C ASP A 234 4.98 -18.87 -31.15
N VAL A 235 5.78 -18.30 -30.23
CA VAL A 235 5.34 -17.21 -29.36
C VAL A 235 4.89 -16.00 -30.19
N ALA A 236 5.66 -15.60 -31.20
CA ALA A 236 5.31 -14.48 -32.07
C ALA A 236 4.01 -14.71 -32.85
N ASN A 237 3.84 -15.95 -33.37
CA ASN A 237 2.64 -16.31 -34.15
C ASN A 237 1.35 -16.41 -33.31
N ASN A 238 1.48 -16.68 -32.00
CA ASN A 238 0.36 -16.82 -31.06
C ASN A 238 0.22 -15.64 -30.09
N ILE A 239 0.87 -14.50 -30.37
CA ILE A 239 0.95 -13.36 -29.45
C ILE A 239 -0.43 -12.80 -29.06
N GLU A 240 -1.41 -12.83 -29.96
CA GLU A 240 -2.76 -12.32 -29.67
C GLU A 240 -3.51 -13.22 -28.67
N GLU A 241 -3.34 -14.54 -28.76
CA GLU A 241 -3.85 -15.49 -27.77
C GLU A 241 -3.18 -15.29 -26.41
N ILE A 242 -1.83 -15.15 -26.40
CA ILE A 242 -1.03 -14.95 -25.19
C ILE A 242 -1.44 -13.66 -24.46
N ARG A 243 -1.79 -12.60 -25.20
CA ARG A 243 -2.18 -11.30 -24.65
C ARG A 243 -3.65 -11.22 -24.23
N ASN A 244 -4.46 -12.20 -24.61
CA ASN A 244 -5.88 -12.21 -24.27
C ASN A 244 -6.06 -12.46 -22.76
N ILE A 245 -6.79 -11.57 -22.09
CA ILE A 245 -7.11 -11.65 -20.67
C ILE A 245 -8.63 -11.81 -20.44
N GLU A 246 -9.42 -12.01 -21.50
CA GLU A 246 -10.85 -12.26 -21.38
C GLU A 246 -11.11 -13.56 -20.59
N ASN A 247 -11.99 -13.49 -19.61
CA ASN A 247 -12.29 -14.58 -18.68
C ASN A 247 -11.08 -14.98 -17.80
N GLY A 248 -10.14 -14.07 -17.58
CA GLY A 248 -9.02 -14.29 -16.69
C GLY A 248 -9.43 -14.55 -15.24
N THR A 249 -8.59 -15.23 -14.52
CA THR A 249 -8.78 -15.65 -13.12
C THR A 249 -7.97 -14.75 -12.19
N TYR A 250 -8.45 -14.57 -10.95
CA TYR A 250 -7.74 -13.87 -9.88
C TYR A 250 -7.07 -14.88 -8.94
N PRO A 251 -5.79 -15.21 -9.11
CA PRO A 251 -5.10 -16.08 -8.15
C PRO A 251 -4.90 -15.31 -6.83
N LEU A 252 -5.15 -16.00 -5.72
CA LEU A 252 -4.96 -15.44 -4.39
C LEU A 252 -3.57 -15.76 -3.81
N ASN A 253 -2.87 -16.70 -4.43
CA ASN A 253 -1.53 -17.10 -4.03
C ASN A 253 -0.82 -17.82 -5.18
N ASN A 254 0.43 -18.21 -4.97
CA ASN A 254 1.23 -18.91 -5.98
C ASN A 254 0.72 -20.33 -6.29
N GLU A 255 0.02 -20.98 -5.37
CA GLU A 255 -0.55 -22.31 -5.60
C GLU A 255 -1.73 -22.25 -6.58
N ASP A 256 -2.55 -21.21 -6.48
CA ASP A 256 -3.64 -20.98 -7.44
C ASP A 256 -3.12 -20.78 -8.86
N GLU A 257 -2.03 -20.02 -9.03
CA GLU A 257 -1.36 -19.85 -10.33
C GLU A 257 -0.83 -21.18 -10.88
N LEU A 258 -0.20 -21.99 -10.03
CA LEU A 258 0.28 -23.31 -10.41
C LEU A 258 -0.88 -24.24 -10.85
N MET A 259 -2.03 -24.18 -10.20
CA MET A 259 -3.22 -24.93 -10.60
C MET A 259 -3.74 -24.49 -11.98
N ILE A 260 -3.76 -23.20 -12.26
CA ILE A 260 -4.15 -22.66 -13.58
C ILE A 260 -3.21 -23.17 -14.67
N ILE A 261 -1.90 -23.15 -14.43
CA ILE A 261 -0.88 -23.66 -15.36
C ILE A 261 -1.08 -25.16 -15.62
N GLN A 262 -1.25 -25.97 -14.55
CA GLN A 262 -1.45 -27.41 -14.68
C GLN A 262 -2.69 -27.74 -15.48
N GLN A 263 -3.80 -27.03 -15.23
CA GLN A 263 -5.06 -27.20 -15.93
C GLN A 263 -4.94 -26.81 -17.41
N ALA A 264 -4.21 -25.73 -17.72
CA ALA A 264 -3.92 -25.33 -19.09
C ALA A 264 -3.12 -26.39 -19.86
N ILE A 265 -2.09 -26.99 -19.23
CA ILE A 265 -1.31 -28.07 -19.83
C ILE A 265 -2.16 -29.31 -20.08
N GLN A 266 -3.01 -29.73 -19.13
CA GLN A 266 -3.89 -30.89 -19.27
C GLN A 266 -4.91 -30.73 -20.39
N ASN A 267 -5.45 -29.53 -20.55
CA ASN A 267 -6.45 -29.25 -21.60
C ASN A 267 -5.86 -29.23 -23.03
N ASN A 268 -4.52 -29.19 -23.16
CA ASN A 268 -3.79 -29.14 -24.44
C ASN A 268 -3.02 -30.45 -24.76
N GLN A 269 -3.21 -31.50 -23.96
CA GLN A 269 -2.74 -32.86 -24.23
C GLN A 269 -3.82 -33.69 -24.93
#